data_273d7d01b9a6d36a60672eb3841df7f3
#
_entry.id   273d7d01b9a6d36a60672eb3841df7f3
#
_cell.length_a   1.000
_cell.length_b   1.000
_cell.length_c   1.000
_cell.angle_alpha   90.00
_cell.angle_beta   90.00
_cell.angle_gamma   90.00
#
_symmetry.space_group_name_H-M   'P 1'
#
loop_
_entity.id
_entity.type
_entity.pdbx_description
1 polymer ?
#
loop_
_entity_poly.entity_id
_entity_poly.type
_entity_poly.pdbx_seq_one_letter_code
_entity_poly.pdbx_strand_id
1 'polypeptide(L)'
;MKTISEALNKAFEVTMILRKSILTRSYKINLKKIKTCSNIFSFILSIFKTFKYKETSYLIISITPYTFFAYIFLFLFSKKKFVYLRSNGYEEYRAILGIFGPFIYHIMYKLVTYKSNIIACQQRLAKKKKCNLVYPSELNDQWLKNTSQPKLNKPRLLYVG
;
A
#
# COMPACT_ATOMS: atom_id res chain seq x y z
N MET A 1 -1.42 -1.35 -6.73
CA MET A 1 -2.36 -0.45 -6.03
C MET A 1 -3.73 -0.35 -6.70
N LYS A 2 -3.80 -0.27 -8.04
CA LYS A 2 -5.06 -0.22 -8.79
C LYS A 2 -6.02 -1.33 -8.37
N THR A 3 -5.57 -2.56 -8.42
CA THR A 3 -6.37 -3.76 -8.17
C THR A 3 -6.97 -3.80 -6.75
N ILE A 4 -6.22 -3.37 -5.73
CA ILE A 4 -6.71 -3.37 -4.33
C ILE A 4 -7.82 -2.33 -4.15
N SER A 5 -7.62 -1.11 -4.63
CA SER A 5 -8.61 -0.05 -4.46
C SER A 5 -9.88 -0.30 -5.26
N GLU A 6 -9.75 -0.86 -6.47
CA GLU A 6 -10.89 -1.23 -7.30
C GLU A 6 -11.67 -2.42 -6.73
N ALA A 7 -10.95 -3.42 -6.17
CA ALA A 7 -11.60 -4.55 -5.48
C ALA A 7 -12.36 -4.10 -4.23
N LEU A 8 -11.76 -3.25 -3.42
CA LEU A 8 -12.42 -2.67 -2.25
C LEU A 8 -13.63 -1.82 -2.64
N ASN A 9 -13.57 -1.12 -3.77
CA ASN A 9 -14.69 -0.27 -4.23
C ASN A 9 -15.92 -1.07 -4.69
N LYS A 10 -15.80 -2.38 -4.88
CA LYS A 10 -16.95 -3.26 -5.12
C LYS A 10 -17.80 -3.49 -3.88
N ALA A 11 -17.18 -3.45 -2.69
CA ALA A 11 -17.85 -3.72 -1.41
C ALA A 11 -18.04 -2.46 -0.55
N PHE A 12 -17.22 -1.44 -0.75
CA PHE A 12 -17.19 -0.23 0.07
C PHE A 12 -17.05 1.02 -0.80
N GLU A 13 -17.54 2.15 -0.29
CA GLU A 13 -17.26 3.44 -0.93
C GLU A 13 -15.80 3.85 -0.64
N VAL A 14 -14.95 3.81 -1.67
CA VAL A 14 -13.52 4.09 -1.53
C VAL A 14 -13.18 5.51 -1.98
N THR A 15 -12.55 6.26 -1.09
CA THR A 15 -11.86 7.52 -1.43
C THR A 15 -10.36 7.30 -1.39
N MET A 16 -9.68 7.54 -2.49
CA MET A 16 -8.23 7.40 -2.58
C MET A 16 -7.55 8.76 -2.44
N ILE A 17 -6.62 8.88 -1.50
CA ILE A 17 -5.83 10.10 -1.29
C ILE A 17 -4.39 9.79 -1.70
N LEU A 18 -3.86 10.51 -2.67
CA LEU A 18 -2.57 10.25 -3.29
C LEU A 18 -1.68 11.50 -3.26
N ARG A 19 -0.38 11.27 -3.18
CA ARG A 19 0.60 12.30 -3.52
C ARG A 19 0.67 12.48 -5.03
N LYS A 20 0.65 13.74 -5.50
CA LYS A 20 0.90 14.08 -6.90
C LYS A 20 2.34 13.68 -7.26
N SER A 21 2.52 12.93 -8.35
CA SER A 21 3.83 12.59 -8.90
C SER A 21 4.06 13.37 -10.19
N ILE A 22 5.32 13.66 -10.49
CA ILE A 22 5.75 14.25 -11.76
C ILE A 22 5.63 13.21 -12.88
N LEU A 23 5.85 11.92 -12.53
CA LEU A 23 5.76 10.83 -13.49
C LEU A 23 4.30 10.43 -13.71
N THR A 24 3.82 10.57 -14.94
CA THR A 24 2.53 10.03 -15.38
C THR A 24 2.63 8.51 -15.49
N ARG A 25 1.80 7.80 -14.76
CA ARG A 25 1.69 6.35 -14.90
C ARG A 25 0.61 6.00 -15.92
N SER A 26 0.90 5.01 -16.76
CA SER A 26 0.01 4.54 -17.85
C SER A 26 -1.30 3.90 -17.40
N TYR A 27 -1.53 3.75 -16.10
CA TYR A 27 -2.72 3.09 -15.57
C TYR A 27 -3.75 4.09 -15.07
N LYS A 28 -4.91 4.12 -15.71
CA LYS A 28 -6.09 4.82 -15.16
C LYS A 28 -6.66 3.98 -14.00
N ILE A 29 -6.92 4.63 -12.88
CA ILE A 29 -7.58 4.03 -11.70
C ILE A 29 -9.06 4.33 -11.83
N ASN A 30 -9.90 3.30 -11.77
CA ASN A 30 -11.35 3.40 -11.95
C ASN A 30 -12.04 3.59 -10.60
N LEU A 31 -11.85 4.76 -9.99
CA LEU A 31 -12.50 5.16 -8.74
C LEU A 31 -13.21 6.48 -8.92
N LYS A 32 -14.40 6.60 -8.34
CA LYS A 32 -15.20 7.85 -8.38
C LYS A 32 -14.58 8.98 -7.57
N LYS A 33 -13.86 8.66 -6.49
CA LYS A 33 -13.31 9.65 -5.56
C LYS A 33 -11.80 9.49 -5.43
N ILE A 34 -11.04 10.30 -6.17
CA ILE A 34 -9.58 10.37 -6.09
C ILE A 34 -9.20 11.81 -5.73
N LYS A 35 -8.39 11.97 -4.68
CA LYS A 35 -7.80 13.25 -4.29
C LYS A 35 -6.29 13.20 -4.42
N THR A 36 -5.71 14.11 -5.17
CA THR A 36 -4.26 14.27 -5.32
C THR A 36 -3.80 15.47 -4.51
N CYS A 37 -2.73 15.29 -3.75
CA CYS A 37 -2.15 16.31 -2.88
C CYS A 37 -0.71 16.61 -3.30
N SER A 38 -0.36 17.89 -3.36
CA SER A 38 0.98 18.34 -3.78
C SER A 38 1.99 18.28 -2.63
N ASN A 39 1.54 18.59 -1.40
CA ASN A 39 2.37 18.65 -0.22
C ASN A 39 1.74 17.89 0.96
N ILE A 40 2.51 17.74 2.05
CA ILE A 40 2.09 17.00 3.23
C ILE A 40 0.92 17.65 3.96
N PHE A 41 0.87 18.98 3.99
CA PHE A 41 -0.20 19.74 4.65
C PHE A 41 -1.53 19.50 3.94
N SER A 42 -1.56 19.61 2.60
CA SER A 42 -2.76 19.33 1.80
C SER A 42 -3.21 17.88 1.94
N PHE A 43 -2.24 16.97 2.12
CA PHE A 43 -2.52 15.54 2.33
C PHE A 43 -3.20 15.32 3.69
N ILE A 44 -2.66 15.87 4.78
CA ILE A 44 -3.24 15.78 6.12
C ILE A 44 -4.61 16.47 6.16
N LEU A 45 -4.73 17.66 5.57
CA LEU A 45 -6.01 18.36 5.50
C LEU A 45 -7.07 17.56 4.75
N SER A 46 -6.66 16.83 3.69
CA SER A 46 -7.55 15.95 2.95
C SER A 46 -8.03 14.77 3.80
N ILE A 47 -7.17 14.22 4.65
CA ILE A 47 -7.55 13.19 5.62
C ILE A 47 -8.50 13.77 6.67
N PHE A 48 -8.20 14.94 7.22
CA PHE A 48 -9.03 15.59 8.23
C PHE A 48 -10.46 15.82 7.72
N LYS A 49 -10.62 16.27 6.47
CA LYS A 49 -11.93 16.44 5.83
C LYS A 49 -12.77 15.15 5.78
N THR A 50 -12.15 13.98 5.89
CA THR A 50 -12.87 12.69 5.92
C THR A 50 -13.38 12.33 7.31
N PHE A 51 -12.94 13.02 8.37
CA PHE A 51 -13.33 12.72 9.75
C PHE A 51 -14.80 12.98 10.06
N LYS A 52 -15.46 13.77 9.22
CA LYS A 52 -16.91 13.99 9.29
C LYS A 52 -17.72 12.69 9.13
N TYR A 53 -17.13 11.68 8.49
CA TYR A 53 -17.77 10.37 8.33
C TYR A 53 -17.40 9.49 9.53
N LYS A 54 -18.37 9.14 10.40
CA LYS A 54 -18.11 8.44 11.66
C LYS A 54 -17.54 7.02 11.46
N GLU A 55 -18.03 6.29 10.46
CA GLU A 55 -17.68 4.88 10.23
C GLU A 55 -16.55 4.66 9.21
N THR A 56 -15.67 5.64 9.05
CA THR A 56 -14.57 5.54 8.08
C THR A 56 -13.44 4.70 8.64
N SER A 57 -13.02 3.70 7.87
CA SER A 57 -11.79 2.94 8.10
C SER A 57 -10.70 3.40 7.13
N TYR A 58 -9.46 3.45 7.59
CA TYR A 58 -8.32 3.95 6.82
C TYR A 58 -7.36 2.82 6.49
N LEU A 59 -7.04 2.65 5.21
CA LEU A 59 -6.03 1.71 4.74
C LEU A 59 -4.78 2.47 4.31
N ILE A 60 -3.72 2.30 5.07
CA ILE A 60 -2.38 2.86 4.78
C ILE A 60 -1.61 1.83 3.96
N ILE A 61 -1.26 2.17 2.72
CA ILE A 61 -0.49 1.29 1.84
C ILE A 61 0.96 1.72 1.82
N SER A 62 1.84 0.87 2.31
CA SER A 62 3.27 1.08 2.49
C SER A 62 3.62 2.21 3.47
N ILE A 63 4.80 2.14 4.06
CA ILE A 63 5.28 3.13 5.02
C ILE A 63 6.19 4.11 4.28
N THR A 64 5.70 5.31 4.07
CA THR A 64 6.41 6.45 3.48
C THR A 64 6.31 7.64 4.43
N PRO A 65 7.08 8.73 4.26
CA PRO A 65 6.93 9.92 5.10
C PRO A 65 5.48 10.45 5.14
N TYR A 66 4.80 10.48 3.98
CA TYR A 66 3.40 10.93 3.91
C TYR A 66 2.44 10.03 4.70
N THR A 67 2.57 8.72 4.51
CA THR A 67 1.71 7.75 5.21
C THR A 67 2.06 7.64 6.69
N PHE A 68 3.31 7.92 7.07
CA PHE A 68 3.73 8.00 8.46
C PHE A 68 3.04 9.16 9.19
N PHE A 69 3.06 10.37 8.62
CA PHE A 69 2.34 11.49 9.21
C PHE A 69 0.82 11.26 9.21
N ALA A 70 0.28 10.67 8.15
CA ALA A 70 -1.13 10.24 8.14
C ALA A 70 -1.44 9.31 9.31
N TYR A 71 -0.58 8.32 9.56
CA TYR A 71 -0.73 7.40 10.68
C TYR A 71 -0.76 8.12 12.03
N ILE A 72 0.21 9.02 12.28
CA ILE A 72 0.25 9.79 13.54
C ILE A 72 -1.06 10.54 13.74
N PHE A 73 -1.53 11.20 12.70
CA PHE A 73 -2.76 11.95 12.73
C PHE A 73 -3.98 11.06 13.03
N LEU A 74 -4.10 9.93 12.32
CA LEU A 74 -5.17 8.95 12.55
C LEU A 74 -5.08 8.31 13.94
N PHE A 75 -3.87 8.17 14.49
CA PHE A 75 -3.65 7.66 15.83
C PHE A 75 -4.14 8.64 16.90
N LEU A 76 -3.78 9.93 16.78
CA LEU A 76 -4.22 10.98 17.70
C LEU A 76 -5.74 11.10 17.76
N PHE A 77 -6.42 10.93 16.64
CA PHE A 77 -7.88 10.98 16.56
C PHE A 77 -8.56 9.61 16.73
N SER A 78 -7.84 8.61 17.22
CA SER A 78 -8.36 7.26 17.51
C SER A 78 -9.14 6.61 16.36
N LYS A 79 -8.75 6.91 15.11
CA LYS A 79 -9.44 6.37 13.93
C LYS A 79 -9.04 4.91 13.66
N LYS A 80 -10.01 4.11 13.17
CA LYS A 80 -9.79 2.72 12.78
C LYS A 80 -8.86 2.68 11.57
N LYS A 81 -7.72 2.02 11.72
CA LYS A 81 -6.65 2.01 10.71
C LYS A 81 -6.08 0.63 10.48
N PHE A 82 -5.83 0.35 9.23
CA PHE A 82 -5.15 -0.84 8.71
C PHE A 82 -3.87 -0.41 8.02
N VAL A 83 -2.82 -1.20 8.18
CA VAL A 83 -1.52 -0.94 7.54
C VAL A 83 -1.17 -2.12 6.66
N TYR A 84 -1.07 -1.89 5.35
CA TYR A 84 -0.68 -2.90 4.39
C TYR A 84 0.80 -2.79 4.05
N LEU A 85 1.55 -3.80 4.46
CA LEU A 85 2.99 -3.94 4.20
C LEU A 85 3.18 -4.74 2.91
N ARG A 86 3.58 -4.03 1.86
CA ARG A 86 3.72 -4.60 0.52
C ARG A 86 5.15 -5.02 0.19
N SER A 87 6.12 -4.26 0.64
CA SER A 87 7.53 -4.38 0.26
C SER A 87 8.44 -4.24 1.48
N ASN A 88 9.72 -4.63 1.30
CA ASN A 88 10.72 -4.47 2.33
C ASN A 88 11.23 -3.03 2.38
N GLY A 89 10.59 -2.18 3.16
CA GLY A 89 10.97 -0.78 3.30
C GLY A 89 12.38 -0.56 3.85
N TYR A 90 12.97 -1.53 4.55
CA TYR A 90 14.37 -1.42 4.99
C TYR A 90 15.35 -1.39 3.81
N GLU A 91 15.11 -2.21 2.80
CA GLU A 91 15.90 -2.23 1.57
C GLU A 91 15.65 -0.99 0.72
N GLU A 92 14.38 -0.59 0.57
CA GLU A 92 14.01 0.62 -0.16
C GLU A 92 14.66 1.87 0.44
N TYR A 93 14.58 2.03 1.76
CA TYR A 93 15.17 3.19 2.43
C TYR A 93 16.68 3.16 2.44
N ARG A 94 17.29 1.97 2.49
CA ARG A 94 18.74 1.82 2.32
C ARG A 94 19.19 2.29 0.93
N ALA A 95 18.45 1.95 -0.11
CA ALA A 95 18.73 2.37 -1.47
C ALA A 95 18.59 3.89 -1.68
N ILE A 96 17.66 4.55 -0.95
CA ILE A 96 17.37 5.99 -1.10
C ILE A 96 18.28 6.84 -0.20
N LEU A 97 18.50 6.44 1.05
CA LEU A 97 19.14 7.23 2.10
C LEU A 97 20.44 6.60 2.63
N GLY A 98 20.94 5.55 1.98
CA GLY A 98 22.16 4.85 2.39
C GLY A 98 22.02 4.22 3.79
N ILE A 99 23.07 4.32 4.58
CA ILE A 99 23.21 3.66 5.90
C ILE A 99 22.15 4.14 6.89
N PHE A 100 21.73 5.39 6.82
CA PHE A 100 20.70 5.96 7.72
C PHE A 100 19.27 5.54 7.37
N GLY A 101 19.05 5.07 6.14
CA GLY A 101 17.72 4.70 5.65
C GLY A 101 17.03 3.64 6.49
N PRO A 102 17.65 2.50 6.79
CA PRO A 102 17.04 1.46 7.62
C PRO A 102 16.71 1.93 9.05
N PHE A 103 17.50 2.82 9.62
CA PHE A 103 17.24 3.38 10.95
C PHE A 103 15.97 4.25 10.95
N ILE A 104 15.87 5.18 10.00
CA ILE A 104 14.69 6.04 9.82
C ILE A 104 13.45 5.18 9.56
N TYR A 105 13.55 4.20 8.66
CA TYR A 105 12.45 3.29 8.40
C TYR A 105 12.05 2.48 9.63
N HIS A 106 13.02 2.06 10.46
CA HIS A 106 12.76 1.30 11.68
C HIS A 106 11.89 2.09 12.66
N ILE A 107 12.18 3.37 12.86
CA ILE A 107 11.39 4.24 13.73
C ILE A 107 9.97 4.36 13.18
N MET A 108 9.82 4.67 11.89
CA MET A 108 8.51 4.77 11.25
C MET A 108 7.74 3.45 11.32
N TYR A 109 8.39 2.33 11.04
CA TYR A 109 7.80 1.00 11.10
C TYR A 109 7.30 0.67 12.53
N LYS A 110 8.14 0.89 13.55
CA LYS A 110 7.80 0.60 14.94
C LYS A 110 6.56 1.39 15.39
N LEU A 111 6.51 2.68 15.04
CA LEU A 111 5.38 3.55 15.36
C LEU A 111 4.12 3.19 14.58
N VAL A 112 4.22 3.06 13.25
CA VAL A 112 3.07 2.77 12.38
C VAL A 112 2.45 1.41 12.66
N THR A 113 3.25 0.43 13.06
CA THR A 113 2.74 -0.90 13.42
C THR A 113 2.29 -1.00 14.88
N TYR A 114 2.45 0.05 15.67
CA TYR A 114 1.94 0.12 17.03
C TYR A 114 0.42 0.36 16.99
N LYS A 115 -0.35 -0.49 17.69
CA LYS A 115 -1.83 -0.42 17.72
C LYS A 115 -2.51 -0.31 16.34
N SER A 116 -1.95 -0.99 15.34
CA SER A 116 -2.54 -1.08 13.99
C SER A 116 -2.93 -2.50 13.64
N ASN A 117 -3.97 -2.66 12.84
CA ASN A 117 -4.27 -3.92 12.19
C ASN A 117 -3.33 -4.09 10.99
N ILE A 118 -2.40 -5.03 11.08
CA ILE A 118 -1.38 -5.25 10.06
C ILE A 118 -1.88 -6.25 9.03
N ILE A 119 -1.75 -5.88 7.77
CA ILE A 119 -1.94 -6.75 6.62
C ILE A 119 -0.58 -6.83 5.92
N ALA A 120 -0.11 -8.01 5.56
CA ALA A 120 1.17 -8.17 4.90
C ALA A 120 1.09 -9.15 3.74
N CYS A 121 1.84 -8.90 2.66
CA CYS A 121 1.95 -9.85 1.55
C CYS A 121 2.92 -11.01 1.86
N GLN A 122 3.76 -10.86 2.88
CA GLN A 122 4.69 -11.88 3.36
C GLN A 122 4.87 -11.74 4.86
N GLN A 123 4.95 -12.87 5.59
CA GLN A 123 5.12 -12.90 7.04
C GLN A 123 6.38 -12.14 7.49
N ARG A 124 7.47 -12.22 6.73
CA ARG A 124 8.73 -11.54 7.04
C ARG A 124 8.60 -10.02 7.17
N LEU A 125 7.64 -9.40 6.46
CA LEU A 125 7.41 -7.95 6.49
C LEU A 125 6.77 -7.50 7.81
N ALA A 126 5.95 -8.33 8.41
CA ALA A 126 5.35 -8.07 9.71
C ALA A 126 6.30 -8.39 10.87
N LYS A 127 7.44 -9.00 10.57
CA LYS A 127 8.39 -9.53 11.55
C LYS A 127 7.66 -10.50 12.51
N LYS A 128 7.78 -10.30 13.82
CA LYS A 128 7.12 -11.13 14.84
C LYS A 128 5.72 -10.64 15.24
N LYS A 129 5.17 -9.63 14.52
CA LYS A 129 3.86 -9.08 14.85
C LYS A 129 2.74 -9.92 14.25
N LYS A 130 1.62 -10.02 14.96
CA LYS A 130 0.40 -10.65 14.44
C LYS A 130 -0.08 -9.85 13.22
N CYS A 131 -0.28 -10.50 12.10
CA CYS A 131 -0.75 -9.89 10.86
C CYS A 131 -1.69 -10.82 10.10
N ASN A 132 -2.53 -10.24 9.27
CA ASN A 132 -3.31 -10.97 8.28
C ASN A 132 -2.47 -11.07 7.00
N LEU A 133 -2.22 -12.29 6.53
CA LEU A 133 -1.50 -12.53 5.29
C LEU A 133 -2.45 -12.42 4.11
N VAL A 134 -2.04 -11.66 3.10
CA VAL A 134 -2.76 -11.53 1.84
C VAL A 134 -1.75 -11.69 0.72
N TYR A 135 -1.94 -12.70 -0.10
CA TYR A 135 -1.08 -12.98 -1.26
C TYR A 135 -1.66 -12.27 -2.49
N PRO A 136 -1.12 -11.10 -2.86
CA PRO A 136 -1.59 -10.41 -4.06
C PRO A 136 -1.17 -11.24 -5.29
N SER A 137 -2.14 -11.67 -6.07
CA SER A 137 -1.89 -12.23 -7.39
C SER A 137 -2.12 -11.14 -8.43
N GLU A 138 -1.20 -10.97 -9.35
CA GLU A 138 -1.39 -10.15 -10.55
C GLU A 138 -2.03 -10.98 -11.67
N LEU A 139 -2.10 -12.29 -11.49
CA LEU A 139 -2.76 -13.21 -12.41
C LEU A 139 -4.28 -13.08 -12.27
N ASN A 140 -4.95 -12.93 -13.36
CA ASN A 140 -6.41 -12.93 -13.44
C ASN A 140 -6.90 -14.21 -14.11
N ASP A 141 -8.22 -14.44 -14.12
CA ASP A 141 -8.82 -15.63 -14.71
C ASP A 141 -8.49 -15.84 -16.20
N GLN A 142 -8.10 -14.77 -16.91
CA GLN A 142 -7.67 -14.87 -18.32
C GLN A 142 -6.34 -15.63 -18.46
N TRP A 143 -5.44 -15.48 -17.47
CA TRP A 143 -4.18 -16.25 -17.44
C TRP A 143 -4.43 -17.74 -17.27
N LEU A 144 -5.43 -18.09 -16.46
CA LEU A 144 -5.82 -19.48 -16.22
C LEU A 144 -6.51 -20.11 -17.45
N LYS A 145 -7.24 -19.30 -18.22
CA LYS A 145 -7.94 -19.77 -19.42
C LYS A 145 -7.01 -20.00 -20.62
N ASN A 146 -5.87 -19.31 -20.65
CA ASN A 146 -4.91 -19.37 -21.76
C ASN A 146 -3.72 -20.29 -21.46
N THR A 147 -3.91 -21.34 -20.70
CA THR A 147 -2.88 -22.33 -20.46
C THR A 147 -2.69 -23.19 -21.72
N SER A 148 -1.56 -23.02 -22.40
CA SER A 148 -1.10 -23.93 -23.44
C SER A 148 -0.16 -24.97 -22.83
N GLN A 149 -0.25 -26.22 -23.31
CA GLN A 149 0.70 -27.25 -22.89
C GLN A 149 2.12 -26.85 -23.33
N PRO A 150 3.12 -26.93 -22.45
CA PRO A 150 4.48 -26.55 -22.79
C PRO A 150 5.03 -27.46 -23.88
N LYS A 151 5.54 -26.89 -24.97
CA LYS A 151 6.26 -27.62 -26.01
C LYS A 151 7.69 -27.84 -25.52
N LEU A 152 7.96 -29.01 -24.93
CA LEU A 152 9.26 -29.33 -24.34
C LEU A 152 10.41 -29.48 -25.33
N ASN A 153 10.11 -29.62 -26.63
CA ASN A 153 11.12 -29.82 -27.68
C ASN A 153 12.02 -28.62 -27.94
N LYS A 154 11.60 -27.42 -27.50
CA LYS A 154 12.40 -26.17 -27.54
C LYS A 154 12.10 -25.34 -26.31
N PRO A 155 12.72 -25.65 -25.16
CA PRO A 155 12.46 -24.91 -23.95
C PRO A 155 12.92 -23.44 -24.13
N ARG A 156 12.01 -22.50 -23.88
CA ARG A 156 12.29 -21.07 -23.80
C ARG A 156 12.16 -20.66 -22.34
N LEU A 157 13.27 -20.19 -21.77
CA LEU A 157 13.25 -19.64 -20.42
C LEU A 157 12.86 -18.17 -20.50
N LEU A 158 11.75 -17.82 -19.85
CA LEU A 158 11.36 -16.43 -19.62
C LEU A 158 11.71 -16.08 -18.18
N TYR A 159 12.67 -15.19 -17.99
CA TYR A 159 12.93 -14.60 -16.69
C TYR A 159 12.11 -13.31 -16.57
N VAL A 160 11.23 -13.28 -15.57
CA VAL A 160 10.48 -12.08 -15.19
C VAL A 160 11.01 -11.63 -13.83
N GLY A 161 11.83 -10.57 -13.84
CA GLY A 161 12.41 -9.96 -12.64
C GLY A 161 11.56 -8.84 -12.06
#